data_35d621236c54c00e3c5184370a647aa4
#
_entry.id   35d621236c54c00e3c5184370a647aa4
#
_cell.length_a   1.000
_cell.length_b   1.000
_cell.length_c   1.000
_cell.angle_alpha   90.00
_cell.angle_beta   90.00
_cell.angle_gamma   90.00
#
_symmetry.space_group_name_H-M   'P 1'
#
loop_
_entity.id
_entity.type
_entity.pdbx_description
1 polymer ?
#
loop_
_entity_poly.entity_id
_entity_poly.type
_entity_poly.pdbx_seq_one_letter_code
_entity_poly.pdbx_strand_id
1 'polypeptide(L)'
;KAIRSARQASTHLTEEPKFHNTSITIKGLLGLIEAKDIAIPEIQRPFVWKNSQVRDLIDSLYKGYPTGYIILWKNPNVKLKDGTISSGKKVIIDGQQRITALMTAIAAQKVFNNEFKESRVKIAFNPFAALEYAKGNSEAEMFAVQTPAHIKSKNWIPDISEIFSTKFSSWTFIPKYIEENPEMSGNDLQQVLDLLKSVETTQIGVIELSEKLDIDVVTDIFIRINSKGTPLSQGDFVMSKMAADEQHGGNTLRKIVDYFSHLAVVPTYYEYIKNNDKDFASTPYLQKLSWLADDKETVYDPGCDDVIRVAFMHKLKRAKLANLVQLLTGRDFETREFKEEIIDDTFNKMYEGVLNVISQHNFTQFMIAIKSAGFISNKIVTSNMALDFAYTIHLLLQESDVPVAERKRIVQKWYVLSVLTGRYSSSPESAFARDIRQITEQGVPAMLKAMEDAILSENFWNIAVPQNLSVTSTNNPTYLVYLASQVYFNDISLLSTNITVRELSLIHISEP
;
A
#
# COMPACT_ATOMS: atom_id res chain seq x y z
N LYS A 1 -40.47 24.46 32.89
CA LYS A 1 -39.49 25.50 33.31
C LYS A 1 -38.06 24.91 33.51
N ALA A 2 -37.91 23.68 33.99
CA ALA A 2 -36.59 23.05 34.22
C ALA A 2 -35.80 22.75 32.91
N ILE A 3 -36.47 22.49 31.80
CA ILE A 3 -35.80 22.21 30.50
C ILE A 3 -35.28 23.50 29.81
N ARG A 4 -35.85 24.67 30.16
CA ARG A 4 -35.35 25.97 29.70
C ARG A 4 -34.14 26.50 30.47
N SER A 5 -33.96 26.09 31.73
CA SER A 5 -32.79 26.52 32.54
C SER A 5 -31.52 25.71 32.20
N ALA A 6 -31.66 24.44 31.75
CA ALA A 6 -30.52 23.64 31.35
C ALA A 6 -29.91 24.07 29.97
N ARG A 7 -30.67 24.80 29.15
CA ARG A 7 -30.17 25.37 27.89
C ARG A 7 -29.47 26.74 28.05
N GLN A 8 -29.58 27.36 29.18
CA GLN A 8 -28.92 28.66 29.46
C GLN A 8 -27.64 28.55 30.29
N ALA A 9 -27.29 27.36 30.76
CA ALA A 9 -26.04 27.12 31.49
C ALA A 9 -24.91 26.47 30.61
N SER A 10 -25.11 26.35 29.30
CA SER A 10 -23.98 26.13 28.37
C SER A 10 -23.35 27.50 28.11
N THR A 11 -22.55 27.96 29.06
CA THR A 11 -21.49 28.93 28.79
C THR A 11 -20.75 28.50 27.52
N HIS A 12 -20.74 29.40 26.55
CA HIS A 12 -19.96 29.31 25.33
C HIS A 12 -18.48 29.06 25.63
N LEU A 13 -18.11 27.82 25.85
CA LEU A 13 -16.80 27.36 25.45
C LEU A 13 -16.88 27.38 23.91
N THR A 14 -16.33 28.41 23.31
CA THR A 14 -16.06 28.43 21.87
C THR A 14 -15.07 27.30 21.60
N GLU A 15 -15.58 26.09 21.35
CA GLU A 15 -14.74 25.01 20.81
C GLU A 15 -14.14 25.57 19.53
N GLU A 16 -12.83 25.70 19.50
CA GLU A 16 -12.13 26.07 18.28
C GLU A 16 -12.53 25.09 17.16
N PRO A 17 -12.72 25.56 15.95
CA PRO A 17 -13.16 24.70 14.86
C PRO A 17 -12.14 23.58 14.65
N LYS A 18 -12.65 22.34 14.57
CA LYS A 18 -11.82 21.13 14.38
C LYS A 18 -11.11 21.10 13.02
N PHE A 19 -11.58 21.89 12.07
CA PHE A 19 -10.99 22.01 10.74
C PHE A 19 -11.31 23.35 10.10
N HIS A 20 -10.52 23.70 9.11
CA HIS A 20 -10.76 24.86 8.25
C HIS A 20 -10.86 24.40 6.79
N ASN A 21 -11.82 24.99 6.06
CA ASN A 21 -11.93 24.82 4.63
C ASN A 21 -11.18 25.95 3.94
N THR A 22 -10.31 25.58 3.01
CA THR A 22 -9.57 26.49 2.14
C THR A 22 -9.52 25.91 0.74
N SER A 23 -8.86 26.61 -0.16
CA SER A 23 -8.58 26.10 -1.50
C SER A 23 -7.17 26.49 -1.91
N ILE A 24 -6.60 25.71 -2.79
CA ILE A 24 -5.28 25.93 -3.36
C ILE A 24 -5.31 25.64 -4.85
N THR A 25 -4.56 26.41 -5.64
CA THR A 25 -4.40 26.08 -7.06
C THR A 25 -3.55 24.83 -7.22
N ILE A 26 -3.77 24.07 -8.30
CA ILE A 26 -2.95 22.88 -8.62
C ILE A 26 -1.46 23.27 -8.63
N LYS A 27 -1.11 24.38 -9.27
CA LYS A 27 0.26 24.88 -9.30
C LYS A 27 0.81 25.17 -7.91
N GLY A 28 0.01 25.82 -7.06
CA GLY A 28 0.39 26.09 -5.67
C GLY A 28 0.61 24.82 -4.86
N LEU A 29 -0.28 23.84 -5.02
CA LEU A 29 -0.17 22.52 -4.36
C LEU A 29 1.12 21.80 -4.78
N LEU A 30 1.39 21.70 -6.08
CA LEU A 30 2.60 21.06 -6.60
C LEU A 30 3.86 21.80 -6.12
N GLY A 31 3.83 23.12 -6.04
CA GLY A 31 4.93 23.94 -5.50
C GLY A 31 5.20 23.68 -4.01
N LEU A 32 4.16 23.53 -3.18
CA LEU A 32 4.32 23.20 -1.75
C LEU A 32 4.87 21.78 -1.54
N ILE A 33 4.54 20.86 -2.43
CA ILE A 33 5.09 19.50 -2.41
C ILE A 33 6.57 19.53 -2.78
N GLU A 34 6.94 20.26 -3.82
CA GLU A 34 8.33 20.42 -4.26
C GLU A 34 9.18 21.10 -3.17
N ALA A 35 8.62 22.09 -2.48
CA ALA A 35 9.24 22.76 -1.34
C ALA A 35 9.31 21.88 -0.07
N LYS A 36 8.67 20.70 -0.07
CA LYS A 36 8.54 19.79 1.08
C LYS A 36 7.76 20.37 2.27
N ASP A 37 6.96 21.41 2.05
CA ASP A 37 6.06 21.98 3.05
C ASP A 37 4.82 21.07 3.27
N ILE A 38 4.38 20.40 2.22
CA ILE A 38 3.44 19.29 2.33
C ILE A 38 4.25 18.01 2.26
N ALA A 39 4.30 17.30 3.37
CA ALA A 39 4.80 15.95 3.39
C ALA A 39 3.71 15.05 2.77
N ILE A 40 3.94 14.63 1.54
CA ILE A 40 3.48 13.33 1.14
C ILE A 40 4.20 12.42 2.13
N PRO A 41 3.49 11.61 2.95
CA PRO A 41 4.18 10.66 3.81
C PRO A 41 5.23 9.98 2.93
N GLU A 42 6.49 9.93 3.37
CA GLU A 42 7.59 9.30 2.59
C GLU A 42 7.33 7.83 2.30
N ILE A 43 6.28 7.29 2.87
CA ILE A 43 5.57 6.14 2.39
C ILE A 43 4.98 6.56 1.06
N GLN A 44 5.77 6.40 0.06
CA GLN A 44 5.21 6.29 -1.26
C GLN A 44 4.45 4.96 -1.29
N ARG A 45 3.21 5.01 -0.80
CA ARG A 45 2.26 3.96 -1.16
C ARG A 45 2.38 3.83 -2.68
N PRO A 46 2.62 2.62 -3.20
CA PRO A 46 2.67 2.41 -4.63
C PRO A 46 1.48 3.10 -5.26
N PHE A 47 1.69 3.78 -6.36
CA PHE A 47 0.61 4.44 -7.06
C PHE A 47 -0.39 3.38 -7.52
N VAL A 48 -1.53 3.29 -6.85
CA VAL A 48 -2.53 2.23 -7.06
C VAL A 48 -3.60 2.61 -8.08
N TRP A 49 -3.68 3.89 -8.45
CA TRP A 49 -4.62 4.30 -9.48
C TRP A 49 -4.25 3.70 -10.83
N LYS A 50 -5.26 3.25 -11.54
CA LYS A 50 -5.10 2.88 -12.96
C LYS A 50 -4.79 4.12 -13.78
N ASN A 51 -4.03 3.98 -14.85
CA ASN A 51 -3.69 5.09 -15.75
C ASN A 51 -4.95 5.80 -16.29
N SER A 52 -6.06 5.05 -16.47
CA SER A 52 -7.36 5.62 -16.85
C SER A 52 -7.92 6.58 -15.81
N GLN A 53 -7.72 6.32 -14.51
CA GLN A 53 -8.19 7.21 -13.44
C GLN A 53 -7.38 8.53 -13.42
N VAL A 54 -6.11 8.49 -13.81
CA VAL A 54 -5.30 9.71 -14.01
C VAL A 54 -5.86 10.53 -15.17
N ARG A 55 -6.15 9.88 -16.31
CA ARG A 55 -6.79 10.52 -17.46
C ARG A 55 -8.12 11.18 -17.06
N ASP A 56 -8.97 10.45 -16.35
CA ASP A 56 -10.29 10.91 -15.93
C ASP A 56 -10.19 12.11 -14.96
N LEU A 57 -9.16 12.15 -14.11
CA LEU A 57 -8.89 13.31 -13.27
C LEU A 57 -8.54 14.54 -14.09
N ILE A 58 -7.65 14.40 -15.07
CA ILE A 58 -7.24 15.52 -15.95
C ILE A 58 -8.43 16.01 -16.79
N ASP A 59 -9.23 15.09 -17.34
CA ASP A 59 -10.45 15.42 -18.09
C ASP A 59 -11.45 16.18 -17.21
N SER A 60 -11.66 15.73 -15.97
CA SER A 60 -12.54 16.40 -15.02
C SER A 60 -12.07 17.82 -14.67
N LEU A 61 -10.77 18.00 -14.47
CA LEU A 61 -10.19 19.31 -14.20
C LEU A 61 -10.33 20.26 -15.39
N TYR A 62 -10.10 19.75 -16.61
CA TYR A 62 -10.28 20.51 -17.83
C TYR A 62 -11.74 20.96 -18.02
N LYS A 63 -12.69 20.10 -17.69
CA LYS A 63 -14.15 20.39 -17.73
C LYS A 63 -14.63 21.24 -16.56
N GLY A 64 -13.77 21.58 -15.60
CA GLY A 64 -14.15 22.33 -14.40
C GLY A 64 -15.01 21.55 -13.41
N TYR A 65 -14.97 20.21 -13.47
CA TYR A 65 -15.74 19.38 -12.55
C TYR A 65 -15.06 19.27 -11.16
N PRO A 66 -15.82 19.14 -10.08
CA PRO A 66 -15.25 19.00 -8.76
C PRO A 66 -14.54 17.64 -8.64
N THR A 67 -13.27 17.69 -8.23
CA THR A 67 -12.42 16.49 -8.11
C THR A 67 -12.24 16.01 -6.68
N GLY A 68 -13.04 16.55 -5.74
CA GLY A 68 -12.99 16.22 -4.32
C GLY A 68 -12.01 17.11 -3.55
N TYR A 69 -11.82 16.77 -2.26
CA TYR A 69 -11.00 17.54 -1.33
C TYR A 69 -9.68 16.82 -1.06
N ILE A 70 -8.64 17.61 -0.73
CA ILE A 70 -7.42 17.12 -0.11
C ILE A 70 -7.54 17.41 1.38
N ILE A 71 -7.20 16.45 2.23
CA ILE A 71 -7.23 16.62 3.68
C ILE A 71 -5.81 16.67 4.19
N LEU A 72 -5.48 17.75 4.85
CA LEU A 72 -4.17 18.00 5.43
C LEU A 72 -4.30 18.10 6.96
N TRP A 73 -3.31 17.63 7.65
CA TRP A 73 -3.17 17.80 9.08
C TRP A 73 -1.81 18.40 9.41
N LYS A 74 -1.80 19.48 10.17
CA LYS A 74 -0.57 20.11 10.63
C LYS A 74 -0.10 19.38 11.89
N ASN A 75 1.08 18.77 11.85
CA ASN A 75 1.65 18.12 13.00
C ASN A 75 2.51 19.13 13.80
N PRO A 76 2.12 19.47 15.06
CA PRO A 76 2.82 20.52 15.82
C PRO A 76 4.16 20.07 16.43
N ASN A 77 4.50 18.78 16.45
CA ASN A 77 5.53 18.24 17.33
C ASN A 77 6.79 17.72 16.62
N VAL A 78 7.15 18.23 15.44
CA VAL A 78 8.41 17.83 14.82
C VAL A 78 9.54 18.69 15.39
N LYS A 79 10.33 18.16 16.33
CA LYS A 79 11.61 18.74 16.72
C LYS A 79 12.60 18.54 15.57
N LEU A 80 13.13 19.64 15.04
CA LEU A 80 14.23 19.60 14.08
C LEU A 80 15.53 19.16 14.76
N LYS A 81 16.48 18.63 13.99
CA LYS A 81 17.82 18.18 14.45
C LYS A 81 18.61 19.26 15.25
N ASP A 82 18.24 20.53 15.13
CA ASP A 82 18.83 21.66 15.82
C ASP A 82 18.14 22.03 17.14
N GLY A 83 17.15 21.21 17.56
CA GLY A 83 16.37 21.44 18.80
C GLY A 83 15.26 22.50 18.67
N THR A 84 15.09 23.10 17.50
CA THR A 84 13.97 24.04 17.25
C THR A 84 12.71 23.28 16.87
N ILE A 85 11.54 23.83 17.23
CA ILE A 85 10.26 23.28 16.79
C ILE A 85 10.03 23.77 15.36
N SER A 86 10.01 22.87 14.39
CA SER A 86 9.57 23.26 13.06
C SER A 86 8.10 23.68 13.10
N SER A 87 7.76 24.74 12.38
CA SER A 87 6.36 24.96 11.99
C SER A 87 5.94 23.71 11.23
N GLY A 88 5.15 22.83 11.87
CA GLY A 88 4.94 21.46 11.43
C GLY A 88 4.61 21.35 9.96
N LYS A 89 5.28 20.45 9.25
CA LYS A 89 4.92 20.07 7.88
C LYS A 89 3.47 19.60 7.86
N LYS A 90 2.72 19.99 6.85
CA LYS A 90 1.37 19.49 6.66
C LYS A 90 1.45 18.07 6.11
N VAL A 91 0.82 17.14 6.79
CA VAL A 91 0.75 15.72 6.39
C VAL A 91 -0.55 15.48 5.63
N ILE A 92 -0.47 14.76 4.51
CA ILE A 92 -1.65 14.39 3.74
C ILE A 92 -2.38 13.25 4.45
N ILE A 93 -3.63 13.51 4.82
CA ILE A 93 -4.53 12.51 5.42
C ILE A 93 -5.38 11.83 4.34
N ASP A 94 -5.84 12.58 3.35
CA ASP A 94 -6.54 12.05 2.17
C ASP A 94 -6.23 12.86 0.91
N GLY A 95 -6.39 12.21 -0.26
CA GLY A 95 -6.12 12.80 -1.55
C GLY A 95 -4.73 12.48 -2.13
N GLN A 96 -3.95 11.63 -1.47
CA GLN A 96 -2.60 11.25 -1.90
C GLN A 96 -2.55 10.76 -3.36
N GLN A 97 -3.48 9.90 -3.77
CA GLN A 97 -3.52 9.36 -5.13
C GLN A 97 -3.78 10.47 -6.17
N ARG A 98 -4.64 11.46 -5.85
CA ARG A 98 -4.87 12.64 -6.71
C ARG A 98 -3.61 13.47 -6.86
N ILE A 99 -2.94 13.74 -5.76
CA ILE A 99 -1.67 14.47 -5.75
C ILE A 99 -0.65 13.74 -6.61
N THR A 100 -0.47 12.44 -6.42
CA THR A 100 0.45 11.62 -7.20
C THR A 100 0.08 11.61 -8.69
N ALA A 101 -1.22 11.56 -9.01
CA ALA A 101 -1.69 11.69 -10.40
C ALA A 101 -1.30 13.04 -11.03
N LEU A 102 -1.46 14.14 -10.30
CA LEU A 102 -1.05 15.48 -10.76
C LEU A 102 0.48 15.59 -10.91
N MET A 103 1.23 15.04 -9.97
CA MET A 103 2.70 15.01 -10.03
C MET A 103 3.20 14.29 -11.30
N THR A 104 2.62 13.13 -11.62
CA THR A 104 3.07 12.37 -12.79
C THR A 104 2.56 12.92 -14.12
N ALA A 105 1.32 13.39 -14.19
CA ALA A 105 0.71 13.86 -15.44
C ALA A 105 1.06 15.33 -15.80
N ILE A 106 1.15 16.21 -14.80
CA ILE A 106 1.41 17.65 -15.01
C ILE A 106 2.88 18.00 -14.76
N ALA A 107 3.42 17.60 -13.58
CA ALA A 107 4.79 17.96 -13.20
C ALA A 107 5.85 17.00 -13.76
N ALA A 108 5.46 16.02 -14.57
CA ALA A 108 6.36 15.05 -15.22
C ALA A 108 7.23 14.21 -14.26
N GLN A 109 6.82 14.11 -12.99
CA GLN A 109 7.56 13.35 -12.00
C GLN A 109 7.34 11.85 -12.18
N LYS A 110 8.40 11.08 -11.95
CA LYS A 110 8.29 9.62 -11.84
C LYS A 110 7.75 9.27 -10.46
N VAL A 111 6.94 8.23 -10.42
CA VAL A 111 6.31 7.70 -9.21
C VAL A 111 6.45 6.20 -9.19
N PHE A 112 6.47 5.59 -8.01
CA PHE A 112 6.50 4.14 -7.90
C PHE A 112 5.10 3.56 -8.16
N ASN A 113 5.02 2.59 -9.07
CA ASN A 113 3.81 1.83 -9.34
C ASN A 113 3.60 0.68 -8.33
N ASN A 114 2.54 -0.10 -8.49
CA ASN A 114 2.22 -1.26 -7.61
C ASN A 114 3.31 -2.33 -7.57
N GLU A 115 4.23 -2.33 -8.53
CA GLU A 115 5.35 -3.26 -8.61
C GLU A 115 6.65 -2.62 -8.09
N PHE A 116 6.56 -1.50 -7.36
CA PHE A 116 7.69 -0.69 -6.89
C PHE A 116 8.66 -0.25 -8.01
N LYS A 117 8.20 -0.26 -9.25
CA LYS A 117 8.98 0.25 -10.38
C LYS A 117 8.69 1.73 -10.59
N GLU A 118 9.75 2.50 -10.82
CA GLU A 118 9.57 3.88 -11.26
C GLU A 118 8.84 3.92 -12.60
N SER A 119 7.72 4.59 -12.61
CA SER A 119 6.91 4.78 -13.82
C SER A 119 6.38 6.20 -13.88
N ARG A 120 5.96 6.60 -15.05
CA ARG A 120 5.30 7.87 -15.27
C ARG A 120 4.06 7.65 -16.11
N VAL A 121 2.93 8.13 -15.63
CA VAL A 121 1.69 8.12 -16.38
C VAL A 121 1.69 9.32 -17.32
N LYS A 122 1.72 9.08 -18.62
CA LYS A 122 1.65 10.09 -19.64
C LYS A 122 0.24 10.16 -20.20
N ILE A 123 -0.29 11.37 -20.29
CA ILE A 123 -1.62 11.64 -20.83
C ILE A 123 -1.47 12.38 -22.15
N ALA A 124 -2.07 11.82 -23.17
CA ALA A 124 -2.15 12.44 -24.48
C ALA A 124 -3.40 13.32 -24.57
N PHE A 125 -3.32 14.40 -25.36
CA PHE A 125 -4.38 15.38 -25.57
C PHE A 125 -4.66 15.58 -27.06
N ASN A 126 -5.96 15.61 -27.41
CA ASN A 126 -6.41 15.86 -28.78
C ASN A 126 -7.05 17.25 -28.92
N PRO A 127 -6.36 18.23 -29.49
CA PRO A 127 -6.90 19.58 -29.70
C PRO A 127 -8.17 19.61 -30.56
N PHE A 128 -8.30 18.75 -31.56
CA PHE A 128 -9.52 18.68 -32.40
C PHE A 128 -10.72 18.24 -31.58
N ALA A 129 -10.59 17.22 -30.77
CA ALA A 129 -11.64 16.75 -29.88
C ALA A 129 -12.03 17.84 -28.87
N ALA A 130 -11.05 18.62 -28.38
CA ALA A 130 -11.31 19.73 -27.47
C ALA A 130 -12.11 20.86 -28.14
N LEU A 131 -11.87 21.16 -29.43
CA LEU A 131 -12.69 22.08 -30.19
C LEU A 131 -14.12 21.56 -30.40
N GLU A 132 -14.26 20.28 -30.69
CA GLU A 132 -15.60 19.66 -30.82
C GLU A 132 -16.34 19.68 -29.49
N TYR A 133 -15.68 19.44 -28.39
CA TYR A 133 -16.26 19.61 -27.06
C TYR A 133 -16.73 21.05 -26.81
N ALA A 134 -15.91 22.04 -27.16
CA ALA A 134 -16.28 23.45 -27.05
C ALA A 134 -17.47 23.85 -27.92
N LYS A 135 -17.71 23.13 -29.03
CA LYS A 135 -18.90 23.28 -29.89
C LYS A 135 -20.14 22.51 -29.37
N GLY A 136 -20.04 21.83 -28.26
CA GLY A 136 -21.15 21.12 -27.62
C GLY A 136 -21.16 19.61 -27.79
N ASN A 137 -20.14 19.00 -28.39
CA ASN A 137 -20.01 17.56 -28.46
C ASN A 137 -19.45 17.00 -27.14
N SER A 138 -20.33 16.63 -26.23
CA SER A 138 -19.97 16.13 -24.90
C SER A 138 -19.26 14.76 -24.89
N GLU A 139 -19.33 14.01 -25.98
CA GLU A 139 -18.71 12.67 -26.13
C GLU A 139 -17.31 12.72 -26.76
N ALA A 140 -16.78 13.91 -27.09
CA ALA A 140 -15.46 14.05 -27.68
C ALA A 140 -14.37 13.57 -26.71
N GLU A 141 -13.55 12.61 -27.15
CA GLU A 141 -12.45 12.06 -26.36
C GLU A 141 -11.22 12.97 -26.45
N MET A 142 -11.11 13.91 -25.52
CA MET A 142 -10.02 14.90 -25.48
C MET A 142 -8.74 14.34 -24.90
N PHE A 143 -8.83 13.41 -23.97
CA PHE A 143 -7.69 12.85 -23.23
C PHE A 143 -7.63 11.34 -23.37
N ALA A 144 -6.42 10.82 -23.52
CA ALA A 144 -6.15 9.39 -23.54
C ALA A 144 -4.86 9.06 -22.76
N VAL A 145 -4.79 7.83 -22.23
CA VAL A 145 -3.50 7.31 -21.74
C VAL A 145 -2.59 7.16 -22.96
N GLN A 146 -1.38 7.69 -22.89
CA GLN A 146 -0.43 7.66 -24.02
C GLN A 146 -0.17 6.22 -24.46
N THR A 147 -0.23 6.01 -25.77
CA THR A 147 0.15 4.77 -26.44
C THR A 147 1.11 5.07 -27.61
N PRO A 148 1.78 4.07 -28.19
CA PRO A 148 2.59 4.27 -29.39
C PRO A 148 1.80 4.88 -30.57
N ALA A 149 0.50 4.66 -30.65
CA ALA A 149 -0.37 5.27 -31.68
C ALA A 149 -0.46 6.79 -31.49
N HIS A 150 -0.62 7.26 -30.25
CA HIS A 150 -0.68 8.69 -29.94
C HIS A 150 0.65 9.40 -30.25
N ILE A 151 1.79 8.75 -30.03
CA ILE A 151 3.12 9.32 -30.34
C ILE A 151 3.30 9.49 -31.87
N LYS A 152 2.71 8.61 -32.68
CA LYS A 152 2.82 8.64 -34.14
C LYS A 152 1.76 9.53 -34.81
N SER A 153 0.72 9.86 -34.06
CA SER A 153 -0.40 10.66 -34.58
C SER A 153 -0.02 12.14 -34.62
N LYS A 154 -0.31 12.80 -35.72
CA LYS A 154 -0.12 14.25 -35.87
C LYS A 154 -1.15 15.06 -35.07
N ASN A 155 -2.35 14.51 -34.89
CA ASN A 155 -3.48 15.17 -34.26
C ASN A 155 -3.42 15.16 -32.74
N TRP A 156 -2.58 14.31 -32.16
CA TRP A 156 -2.44 14.19 -30.70
C TRP A 156 -1.16 14.88 -30.21
N ILE A 157 -1.29 15.61 -29.12
CA ILE A 157 -0.16 16.02 -28.29
C ILE A 157 0.12 14.83 -27.37
N PRO A 158 1.24 14.13 -27.54
CA PRO A 158 1.42 12.82 -26.89
C PRO A 158 1.60 12.90 -25.37
N ASP A 159 1.99 14.05 -24.83
CA ASP A 159 2.26 14.23 -23.40
C ASP A 159 1.92 15.66 -22.96
N ILE A 160 0.84 15.81 -22.19
CA ILE A 160 0.39 17.12 -21.73
C ILE A 160 1.42 17.85 -20.86
N SER A 161 2.29 17.11 -20.15
CA SER A 161 3.28 17.73 -19.28
C SER A 161 4.25 18.66 -20.03
N GLU A 162 4.43 18.42 -21.32
CA GLU A 162 5.24 19.33 -22.17
C GLU A 162 4.62 20.73 -22.23
N ILE A 163 3.29 20.82 -22.27
CA ILE A 163 2.53 22.06 -22.29
C ILE A 163 2.64 22.83 -20.96
N PHE A 164 2.71 22.09 -19.84
CA PHE A 164 2.85 22.66 -18.50
C PHE A 164 4.30 23.01 -18.13
N SER A 165 5.26 22.57 -18.96
CA SER A 165 6.67 22.87 -18.73
C SER A 165 6.98 24.36 -18.81
N THR A 166 7.84 24.86 -17.94
CA THR A 166 8.37 26.22 -18.00
C THR A 166 9.14 26.53 -19.29
N LYS A 167 9.56 25.49 -20.01
CA LYS A 167 10.25 25.60 -21.31
C LYS A 167 9.29 25.63 -22.49
N PHE A 168 7.99 25.43 -22.29
CA PHE A 168 7.01 25.44 -23.36
C PHE A 168 6.83 26.84 -23.92
N SER A 169 6.87 26.95 -25.26
CA SER A 169 6.63 28.20 -26.01
C SER A 169 5.55 27.98 -27.06
N SER A 170 4.41 28.66 -26.90
CA SER A 170 3.32 28.64 -27.90
C SER A 170 3.80 29.15 -29.26
N TRP A 171 4.71 30.12 -29.26
CA TRP A 171 5.28 30.71 -30.50
C TRP A 171 6.02 29.69 -31.37
N THR A 172 6.66 28.72 -30.78
CA THR A 172 7.37 27.67 -31.53
C THR A 172 6.51 26.46 -31.79
N PHE A 173 5.59 26.15 -30.86
CA PHE A 173 4.75 24.96 -30.91
C PHE A 173 3.63 25.08 -31.94
N ILE A 174 2.87 26.20 -31.92
CA ILE A 174 1.68 26.38 -32.77
C ILE A 174 2.01 26.33 -34.26
N PRO A 175 3.00 27.07 -34.78
CA PRO A 175 3.35 26.96 -36.18
C PRO A 175 3.70 25.54 -36.63
N LYS A 176 4.48 24.82 -35.81
CA LYS A 176 4.87 23.46 -36.11
C LYS A 176 3.66 22.49 -36.14
N TYR A 177 2.76 22.65 -35.17
CA TYR A 177 1.56 21.78 -35.10
C TYR A 177 0.63 22.02 -36.29
N ILE A 178 0.45 23.28 -36.71
CA ILE A 178 -0.39 23.67 -37.88
C ILE A 178 0.22 23.20 -39.20
N GLU A 179 1.54 23.22 -39.34
CA GLU A 179 2.23 22.68 -40.51
C GLU A 179 1.87 21.21 -40.76
N GLU A 180 1.74 20.47 -39.67
CA GLU A 180 1.34 19.06 -39.72
C GLU A 180 -0.20 18.85 -39.76
N ASN A 181 -0.99 19.85 -39.37
CA ASN A 181 -2.46 19.84 -39.25
C ASN A 181 -3.08 21.11 -39.84
N PRO A 182 -3.08 21.27 -41.16
CA PRO A 182 -3.52 22.54 -41.83
C PRO A 182 -5.00 22.90 -41.61
N GLU A 183 -5.82 21.94 -41.19
CA GLU A 183 -7.23 22.12 -40.86
C GLU A 183 -7.45 22.80 -39.50
N MET A 184 -6.43 22.91 -38.68
CA MET A 184 -6.46 23.59 -37.38
C MET A 184 -6.01 25.04 -37.51
N SER A 185 -6.86 25.98 -37.10
CA SER A 185 -6.41 27.37 -37.06
C SER A 185 -5.51 27.66 -35.86
N GLY A 186 -4.56 28.62 -36.03
CA GLY A 186 -3.67 29.02 -34.95
C GLY A 186 -4.41 29.59 -33.74
N ASN A 187 -5.50 30.32 -33.97
CA ASN A 187 -6.31 30.91 -32.92
C ASN A 187 -7.08 29.80 -32.14
N ASP A 188 -7.64 28.82 -32.84
CA ASP A 188 -8.35 27.72 -32.19
C ASP A 188 -7.41 26.87 -31.35
N LEU A 189 -6.22 26.57 -31.90
CA LEU A 189 -5.22 25.84 -31.15
C LEU A 189 -4.75 26.61 -29.89
N GLN A 190 -4.51 27.92 -30.03
CA GLN A 190 -4.12 28.77 -28.89
C GLN A 190 -5.20 28.74 -27.80
N GLN A 191 -6.48 28.88 -28.14
CA GLN A 191 -7.58 28.84 -27.18
C GLN A 191 -7.66 27.52 -26.43
N VAL A 192 -7.51 26.41 -27.15
CA VAL A 192 -7.54 25.05 -26.56
C VAL A 192 -6.35 24.84 -25.63
N LEU A 193 -5.15 25.32 -26.02
CA LEU A 193 -3.96 25.24 -25.17
C LEU A 193 -4.05 26.12 -23.93
N ASP A 194 -4.65 27.31 -24.04
CA ASP A 194 -4.85 28.22 -22.91
C ASP A 194 -5.84 27.62 -21.91
N LEU A 195 -6.90 26.97 -22.42
CA LEU A 195 -7.83 26.24 -21.56
C LEU A 195 -7.14 25.02 -20.86
N LEU A 196 -6.29 24.28 -21.57
CA LEU A 196 -5.50 23.21 -20.98
C LEU A 196 -4.57 23.77 -19.88
N LYS A 197 -3.87 24.85 -20.12
CA LYS A 197 -3.01 25.51 -19.13
C LYS A 197 -3.77 26.05 -17.93
N SER A 198 -5.02 26.45 -18.10
CA SER A 198 -5.86 26.92 -17.00
C SER A 198 -6.09 25.87 -15.92
N VAL A 199 -5.86 24.59 -16.22
CA VAL A 199 -5.89 23.50 -15.22
C VAL A 199 -4.92 23.78 -14.06
N GLU A 200 -3.75 24.39 -14.31
CA GLU A 200 -2.82 24.75 -13.22
C GLU A 200 -3.40 25.77 -12.22
N THR A 201 -4.32 26.62 -12.67
CA THR A 201 -4.97 27.65 -11.86
C THR A 201 -6.29 27.18 -11.25
N THR A 202 -6.74 25.97 -11.61
CA THR A 202 -7.95 25.36 -11.03
C THR A 202 -7.75 25.17 -9.54
N GLN A 203 -8.79 25.53 -8.78
CA GLN A 203 -8.81 25.42 -7.31
C GLN A 203 -9.20 24.02 -6.90
N ILE A 204 -8.40 23.42 -6.04
CA ILE A 204 -8.75 22.18 -5.32
C ILE A 204 -9.12 22.56 -3.90
N GLY A 205 -10.25 22.03 -3.39
CA GLY A 205 -10.66 22.23 -2.01
C GLY A 205 -9.68 21.51 -1.05
N VAL A 206 -9.32 22.20 0.02
CA VAL A 206 -8.46 21.68 1.07
C VAL A 206 -9.18 21.76 2.40
N ILE A 207 -9.27 20.64 3.10
CA ILE A 207 -9.70 20.57 4.50
C ILE A 207 -8.44 20.49 5.35
N GLU A 208 -8.16 21.52 6.10
CA GLU A 208 -7.02 21.56 7.02
C GLU A 208 -7.50 21.26 8.43
N LEU A 209 -7.08 20.11 8.97
CA LEU A 209 -7.41 19.69 10.33
C LEU A 209 -6.61 20.51 11.33
N SER A 210 -7.25 20.89 12.46
CA SER A 210 -6.62 21.65 13.53
C SER A 210 -5.42 20.89 14.12
N GLU A 211 -4.33 21.59 14.36
CA GLU A 211 -3.13 21.05 15.01
C GLU A 211 -3.40 20.58 16.46
N LYS A 212 -4.47 21.07 17.07
CA LYS A 212 -4.90 20.69 18.41
C LYS A 212 -5.72 19.41 18.47
N LEU A 213 -6.06 18.83 17.32
CA LEU A 213 -6.77 17.55 17.29
C LEU A 213 -5.87 16.44 17.78
N ASP A 214 -6.44 15.63 18.67
CA ASP A 214 -5.83 14.39 19.10
C ASP A 214 -5.72 13.41 17.92
N ILE A 215 -4.67 12.63 17.88
CA ILE A 215 -4.42 11.63 16.84
C ILE A 215 -5.59 10.64 16.71
N ASP A 216 -6.26 10.30 17.80
CA ASP A 216 -7.44 9.43 17.76
C ASP A 216 -8.59 10.03 16.97
N VAL A 217 -8.81 11.33 17.11
CA VAL A 217 -9.84 12.06 16.36
C VAL A 217 -9.46 12.14 14.88
N VAL A 218 -8.17 12.37 14.59
CA VAL A 218 -7.66 12.37 13.20
C VAL A 218 -7.78 10.99 12.59
N THR A 219 -7.51 9.93 13.37
CA THR A 219 -7.70 8.52 12.95
C THR A 219 -9.16 8.22 12.63
N ASP A 220 -10.08 8.62 13.49
CA ASP A 220 -11.52 8.44 13.26
C ASP A 220 -11.99 9.18 11.99
N ILE A 221 -11.53 10.41 11.79
CA ILE A 221 -11.82 11.20 10.59
C ILE A 221 -11.31 10.46 9.35
N PHE A 222 -10.06 9.99 9.40
CA PHE A 222 -9.42 9.24 8.33
C PHE A 222 -10.20 7.96 7.96
N ILE A 223 -10.56 7.14 8.96
CA ILE A 223 -11.33 5.90 8.75
C ILE A 223 -12.68 6.20 8.12
N ARG A 224 -13.39 7.22 8.60
CA ARG A 224 -14.74 7.58 8.11
C ARG A 224 -14.72 8.09 6.68
N ILE A 225 -13.74 8.90 6.32
CA ILE A 225 -13.61 9.48 4.98
C ILE A 225 -13.25 8.39 3.97
N ASN A 226 -12.30 7.52 4.32
CA ASN A 226 -11.83 6.46 3.43
C ASN A 226 -12.77 5.25 3.34
N SER A 227 -13.81 5.17 4.17
CA SER A 227 -14.78 4.07 4.13
C SER A 227 -15.62 4.00 2.84
N LYS A 228 -15.61 5.05 2.02
CA LYS A 228 -16.41 5.17 0.79
C LYS A 228 -15.62 5.32 -0.51
N GLY A 229 -14.29 5.29 -0.46
CA GLY A 229 -13.39 5.40 -1.63
C GLY A 229 -12.54 4.16 -1.85
N THR A 230 -11.39 4.29 -2.55
CA THR A 230 -10.31 3.29 -2.49
C THR A 230 -9.67 3.44 -1.11
N PRO A 231 -9.99 2.58 -0.12
CA PRO A 231 -9.59 2.82 1.26
C PRO A 231 -8.07 2.74 1.36
N LEU A 232 -7.49 3.69 2.10
CA LEU A 232 -6.14 3.51 2.65
C LEU A 232 -6.16 2.28 3.55
N SER A 233 -5.13 1.45 3.46
CA SER A 233 -5.03 0.31 4.36
C SER A 233 -4.79 0.80 5.79
N GLN A 234 -5.18 0.00 6.78
CA GLN A 234 -4.85 0.27 8.17
C GLN A 234 -3.32 0.31 8.37
N GLY A 235 -2.58 -0.45 7.56
CA GLY A 235 -1.12 -0.44 7.55
C GLY A 235 -0.53 0.88 7.08
N ASP A 236 -1.09 1.50 6.03
CA ASP A 236 -0.66 2.83 5.58
C ASP A 236 -0.78 3.85 6.73
N PHE A 237 -1.84 3.71 7.56
CA PHE A 237 -2.02 4.58 8.70
C PHE A 237 -0.99 4.32 9.81
N VAL A 238 -0.71 3.05 10.12
CA VAL A 238 0.36 2.66 11.05
C VAL A 238 1.69 3.22 10.59
N MET A 239 2.00 3.08 9.31
CA MET A 239 3.22 3.60 8.71
C MET A 239 3.34 5.12 8.84
N SER A 240 2.24 5.85 8.58
CA SER A 240 2.20 7.31 8.74
C SER A 240 2.42 7.73 10.19
N LYS A 241 1.82 7.00 11.13
CA LYS A 241 2.00 7.25 12.56
C LYS A 241 3.46 7.01 12.99
N MET A 242 4.07 5.92 12.52
CA MET A 242 5.50 5.67 12.76
C MET A 242 6.35 6.80 12.19
N ALA A 243 6.09 7.24 10.94
CA ALA A 243 6.86 8.30 10.30
C ALA A 243 6.84 9.63 11.06
N ALA A 244 5.74 9.93 11.74
CA ALA A 244 5.58 11.16 12.51
C ALA A 244 6.26 11.12 13.88
N ASP A 245 6.63 9.95 14.38
CA ASP A 245 7.25 9.77 15.69
C ASP A 245 8.78 9.74 15.59
N GLU A 246 9.41 10.88 15.83
CA GLU A 246 10.88 11.00 15.84
C GLU A 246 11.49 10.57 17.18
N GLN A 247 10.74 10.71 18.27
CA GLN A 247 11.25 10.45 19.62
C GLN A 247 11.62 8.98 19.82
N HIS A 248 10.79 8.06 19.31
CA HIS A 248 11.00 6.61 19.40
C HIS A 248 11.70 6.04 18.15
N GLY A 249 12.20 6.88 17.25
CA GLY A 249 12.84 6.45 16.00
C GLY A 249 11.86 5.86 14.99
N GLY A 250 10.59 6.21 15.08
CA GLY A 250 9.53 5.64 14.27
C GLY A 250 9.74 5.77 12.77
N ASN A 251 10.36 6.88 12.30
CA ASN A 251 10.71 7.01 10.89
C ASN A 251 11.75 5.97 10.44
N THR A 252 12.71 5.63 11.30
CA THR A 252 13.69 4.56 11.00
C THR A 252 12.99 3.20 10.92
N LEU A 253 12.10 2.90 11.87
CA LEU A 253 11.31 1.65 11.86
C LEU A 253 10.48 1.54 10.58
N ARG A 254 9.81 2.62 10.20
CA ARG A 254 9.08 2.70 8.95
C ARG A 254 9.97 2.40 7.74
N LYS A 255 11.13 3.04 7.64
CA LYS A 255 12.08 2.82 6.54
C LYS A 255 12.55 1.37 6.47
N ILE A 256 12.74 0.72 7.61
CA ILE A 256 13.09 -0.71 7.63
C ILE A 256 11.99 -1.53 6.96
N VAL A 257 10.71 -1.30 7.32
CA VAL A 257 9.55 -2.01 6.75
C VAL A 257 9.43 -1.72 5.25
N ASP A 258 9.47 -0.45 4.86
CA ASP A 258 9.33 -0.02 3.46
C ASP A 258 10.44 -0.59 2.58
N TYR A 259 11.69 -0.44 2.99
CA TYR A 259 12.83 -0.91 2.21
C TYR A 259 12.91 -2.43 2.14
N PHE A 260 12.53 -3.14 3.20
CA PHE A 260 12.41 -4.59 3.14
C PHE A 260 11.39 -5.03 2.10
N SER A 261 10.18 -4.49 2.15
CA SER A 261 9.11 -4.82 1.20
C SER A 261 9.48 -4.45 -0.24
N HIS A 262 10.15 -3.32 -0.44
CA HIS A 262 10.60 -2.89 -1.76
C HIS A 262 11.70 -3.81 -2.31
N LEU A 263 12.68 -4.16 -1.47
CA LEU A 263 13.79 -5.03 -1.87
C LEU A 263 13.35 -6.47 -2.13
N ALA A 264 12.33 -6.97 -1.45
CA ALA A 264 11.75 -8.28 -1.72
C ALA A 264 11.24 -8.38 -3.17
N VAL A 265 10.72 -7.29 -3.72
CA VAL A 265 10.21 -7.24 -5.11
C VAL A 265 11.29 -6.80 -6.10
N VAL A 266 12.13 -5.83 -5.73
CA VAL A 266 13.15 -5.21 -6.60
C VAL A 266 14.51 -5.20 -5.90
N PRO A 267 15.25 -6.32 -5.89
CA PRO A 267 16.55 -6.44 -5.23
C PRO A 267 17.57 -5.36 -5.63
N THR A 268 17.54 -4.93 -6.89
CA THR A 268 18.45 -3.89 -7.42
C THR A 268 18.28 -2.52 -6.77
N TYR A 269 17.17 -2.29 -6.05
CA TYR A 269 16.90 -1.05 -5.32
C TYR A 269 17.86 -0.84 -4.12
N TYR A 270 18.59 -1.87 -3.69
CA TYR A 270 19.57 -1.78 -2.61
C TYR A 270 20.65 -0.71 -2.85
N GLU A 271 21.21 -0.67 -4.05
CA GLU A 271 22.20 0.33 -4.41
C GLU A 271 21.60 1.74 -4.49
N TYR A 272 20.33 1.85 -4.87
CA TYR A 272 19.63 3.13 -4.86
C TYR A 272 19.48 3.67 -3.43
N ILE A 273 19.04 2.86 -2.48
CA ILE A 273 18.92 3.24 -1.05
C ILE A 273 20.27 3.69 -0.53
N LYS A 274 21.31 2.91 -0.74
CA LYS A 274 22.68 3.17 -0.29
C LYS A 274 23.23 4.50 -0.80
N ASN A 275 22.89 4.89 -2.01
CA ASN A 275 23.39 6.08 -2.66
C ASN A 275 22.54 7.33 -2.38
N ASN A 276 21.25 7.20 -2.16
CA ASN A 276 20.32 8.32 -2.07
C ASN A 276 19.80 8.60 -0.65
N ASP A 277 19.63 7.58 0.21
CA ASP A 277 19.28 7.76 1.62
C ASP A 277 20.51 7.57 2.53
N LYS A 278 21.39 8.58 2.56
CA LYS A 278 22.65 8.51 3.31
C LYS A 278 22.42 8.35 4.82
N ASP A 279 21.34 8.93 5.34
CA ASP A 279 21.00 8.85 6.77
C ASP A 279 20.65 7.41 7.13
N PHE A 280 19.80 6.76 6.36
CA PHE A 280 19.47 5.35 6.57
C PHE A 280 20.66 4.43 6.28
N ALA A 281 21.43 4.72 5.24
CA ALA A 281 22.61 3.95 4.87
C ALA A 281 23.70 3.94 5.96
N SER A 282 23.76 4.96 6.81
CA SER A 282 24.67 5.02 7.96
C SER A 282 24.19 4.17 9.15
N THR A 283 22.97 3.67 9.13
CA THR A 283 22.43 2.81 10.20
C THR A 283 22.83 1.34 10.00
N PRO A 284 22.83 0.52 11.06
CA PRO A 284 23.08 -0.91 10.92
C PRO A 284 21.96 -1.65 10.17
N TYR A 285 20.83 -0.99 9.93
CA TYR A 285 19.66 -1.63 9.34
C TYR A 285 19.81 -1.88 7.83
N LEU A 286 20.51 -1.01 7.09
CA LEU A 286 20.79 -1.28 5.68
C LEU A 286 21.61 -2.56 5.52
N GLN A 287 22.60 -2.80 6.39
CA GLN A 287 23.39 -4.04 6.37
C GLN A 287 22.52 -5.27 6.66
N LYS A 288 21.52 -5.15 7.58
CA LYS A 288 20.57 -6.24 7.86
C LYS A 288 19.69 -6.59 6.66
N LEU A 289 19.48 -5.66 5.72
CA LEU A 289 18.72 -5.85 4.49
C LEU A 289 19.61 -6.30 3.29
N SER A 290 20.93 -6.36 3.45
CA SER A 290 21.86 -6.60 2.33
C SER A 290 21.65 -7.94 1.62
N TRP A 291 21.13 -8.95 2.32
CA TRP A 291 20.86 -10.26 1.75
C TRP A 291 19.76 -10.23 0.67
N LEU A 292 18.85 -9.23 0.71
CA LEU A 292 17.82 -9.03 -0.31
C LEU A 292 18.39 -8.52 -1.64
N ALA A 293 19.58 -7.95 -1.67
CA ALA A 293 20.20 -7.50 -2.92
C ALA A 293 20.44 -8.65 -3.93
N ASP A 294 20.61 -9.88 -3.42
CA ASP A 294 20.82 -11.08 -4.21
C ASP A 294 19.61 -12.05 -4.12
N ASP A 295 18.50 -11.60 -3.55
CA ASP A 295 17.33 -12.46 -3.35
C ASP A 295 16.68 -12.84 -4.68
N LYS A 296 16.25 -14.10 -4.76
CA LYS A 296 15.54 -14.67 -5.90
C LYS A 296 14.24 -15.35 -5.48
N GLU A 297 13.79 -15.05 -4.26
CA GLU A 297 12.51 -15.57 -3.78
C GLU A 297 11.35 -14.92 -4.55
N THR A 298 10.36 -15.70 -4.93
CA THR A 298 9.22 -15.24 -5.73
C THR A 298 7.90 -15.83 -5.22
N VAL A 299 7.95 -16.65 -4.19
CA VAL A 299 6.75 -17.31 -3.63
C VAL A 299 6.04 -16.39 -2.65
N TYR A 300 6.81 -15.61 -1.90
CA TYR A 300 6.30 -14.68 -0.90
C TYR A 300 7.12 -13.39 -0.89
N ASP A 301 6.54 -12.33 -1.43
CA ASP A 301 7.08 -10.98 -1.44
C ASP A 301 6.22 -10.11 -0.51
N PRO A 302 6.52 -10.07 0.81
CA PRO A 302 5.67 -9.39 1.78
C PRO A 302 5.66 -7.88 1.58
N GLY A 303 4.47 -7.31 1.47
CA GLY A 303 4.27 -5.86 1.48
C GLY A 303 4.40 -5.27 2.88
N CYS A 304 4.36 -3.94 2.98
CA CYS A 304 4.44 -3.23 4.26
C CYS A 304 3.39 -3.71 5.27
N ASP A 305 2.16 -3.89 4.82
CA ASP A 305 1.06 -4.38 5.67
C ASP A 305 1.34 -5.77 6.22
N ASP A 306 1.93 -6.65 5.40
CA ASP A 306 2.26 -8.03 5.77
C ASP A 306 3.35 -8.03 6.85
N VAL A 307 4.42 -7.27 6.64
CA VAL A 307 5.53 -7.13 7.61
C VAL A 307 5.02 -6.61 8.96
N ILE A 308 4.24 -5.52 8.93
CA ILE A 308 3.67 -4.91 10.14
C ILE A 308 2.76 -5.91 10.85
N ARG A 309 1.89 -6.61 10.11
CA ARG A 309 0.95 -7.57 10.66
C ARG A 309 1.65 -8.74 11.33
N VAL A 310 2.64 -9.33 10.67
CA VAL A 310 3.44 -10.43 11.25
C VAL A 310 4.16 -9.98 12.51
N ALA A 311 4.83 -8.82 12.48
CA ALA A 311 5.54 -8.26 13.64
C ALA A 311 4.59 -7.99 14.81
N PHE A 312 3.41 -7.42 14.52
CA PHE A 312 2.40 -7.08 15.51
C PHE A 312 1.80 -8.33 16.19
N MET A 313 1.42 -9.33 15.38
CA MET A 313 0.92 -10.60 15.91
C MET A 313 2.00 -11.33 16.71
N HIS A 314 3.23 -11.32 16.22
CA HIS A 314 4.34 -12.01 16.89
C HIS A 314 4.64 -11.42 18.27
N LYS A 315 4.82 -10.09 18.39
CA LYS A 315 5.28 -9.49 19.65
C LYS A 315 4.18 -8.99 20.57
N LEU A 316 3.12 -8.41 20.01
CA LEU A 316 2.04 -7.85 20.81
C LEU A 316 0.82 -8.78 20.96
N LYS A 317 0.84 -9.94 20.30
CA LYS A 317 -0.24 -10.96 20.36
C LYS A 317 -1.62 -10.39 20.01
N ARG A 318 -1.64 -9.44 19.08
CA ARG A 318 -2.83 -8.77 18.56
C ARG A 318 -2.78 -8.75 17.03
N ALA A 319 -3.94 -8.68 16.37
CA ALA A 319 -4.01 -8.80 14.91
C ALA A 319 -4.67 -7.63 14.20
N LYS A 320 -5.56 -6.90 14.86
CA LYS A 320 -6.24 -5.77 14.24
C LYS A 320 -5.30 -4.55 14.18
N LEU A 321 -4.90 -4.13 12.99
CA LEU A 321 -3.98 -3.00 12.81
C LEU A 321 -4.52 -1.68 13.41
N ALA A 322 -5.84 -1.51 13.47
CA ALA A 322 -6.45 -0.40 14.20
C ALA A 322 -6.05 -0.36 15.69
N ASN A 323 -5.82 -1.53 16.31
CA ASN A 323 -5.33 -1.57 17.69
C ASN A 323 -3.86 -1.14 17.78
N LEU A 324 -3.05 -1.44 16.76
CA LEU A 324 -1.66 -0.98 16.71
C LEU A 324 -1.57 0.54 16.67
N VAL A 325 -2.42 1.19 15.85
CA VAL A 325 -2.52 2.64 15.83
C VAL A 325 -2.80 3.21 17.22
N GLN A 326 -3.76 2.63 17.94
CA GLN A 326 -4.10 3.07 19.29
C GLN A 326 -2.94 2.88 20.28
N LEU A 327 -2.22 1.75 20.21
CA LEU A 327 -1.05 1.51 21.06
C LEU A 327 0.09 2.47 20.76
N LEU A 328 0.34 2.78 19.47
CA LEU A 328 1.32 3.79 19.06
C LEU A 328 0.95 5.22 19.49
N THR A 329 -0.28 5.45 19.91
CA THR A 329 -0.71 6.71 20.54
C THR A 329 -0.69 6.66 22.05
N GLY A 330 -0.35 5.53 22.66
CA GLY A 330 -0.29 5.35 24.11
C GLY A 330 -1.61 4.95 24.77
N ARG A 331 -2.62 4.55 23.99
CA ARG A 331 -3.93 4.19 24.54
C ARG A 331 -3.89 2.87 25.28
N ASP A 332 -4.25 2.93 26.56
CA ASP A 332 -4.51 1.77 27.40
C ASP A 332 -5.91 1.20 27.08
N PHE A 333 -6.01 -0.08 26.73
CA PHE A 333 -7.30 -0.70 26.40
C PHE A 333 -8.19 -1.00 27.61
N GLU A 334 -7.60 -1.08 28.82
CA GLU A 334 -8.33 -1.37 30.05
C GLU A 334 -8.84 -0.07 30.69
N THR A 335 -7.95 0.89 30.90
CA THR A 335 -8.30 2.18 31.54
C THR A 335 -8.83 3.21 30.57
N ARG A 336 -8.57 3.04 29.26
CA ARG A 336 -8.85 4.02 28.19
C ARG A 336 -8.10 5.34 28.34
N GLU A 337 -7.11 5.39 29.18
CA GLU A 337 -6.22 6.53 29.39
C GLU A 337 -5.04 6.47 28.43
N PHE A 338 -4.34 7.60 28.28
CA PHE A 338 -3.12 7.70 27.49
C PHE A 338 -1.90 7.65 28.41
N LYS A 339 -0.97 6.73 28.12
CA LYS A 339 0.25 6.51 28.88
C LYS A 339 1.46 6.46 27.94
N GLU A 340 2.48 7.24 28.23
CA GLU A 340 3.72 7.27 27.43
C GLU A 340 4.46 5.92 27.47
N GLU A 341 4.40 5.22 28.59
CA GLU A 341 4.98 3.87 28.76
C GLU A 341 4.43 2.86 27.72
N ILE A 342 3.17 3.02 27.28
CA ILE A 342 2.58 2.16 26.25
C ILE A 342 3.18 2.47 24.88
N ILE A 343 3.49 3.73 24.60
CA ILE A 343 4.16 4.11 23.35
C ILE A 343 5.55 3.49 23.30
N ASP A 344 6.35 3.68 24.36
CA ASP A 344 7.69 3.11 24.49
C ASP A 344 7.69 1.59 24.30
N ASP A 345 6.83 0.88 25.04
CA ASP A 345 6.71 -0.57 24.96
C ASP A 345 6.28 -1.03 23.56
N THR A 346 5.34 -0.31 22.94
CA THR A 346 4.84 -0.64 21.60
C THR A 346 5.93 -0.46 20.56
N PHE A 347 6.66 0.65 20.56
CA PHE A 347 7.75 0.86 19.61
C PHE A 347 8.87 -0.16 19.80
N ASN A 348 9.28 -0.45 21.04
CA ASN A 348 10.30 -1.45 21.32
C ASN A 348 9.89 -2.83 20.80
N LYS A 349 8.66 -3.26 21.07
CA LYS A 349 8.13 -4.55 20.60
C LYS A 349 7.99 -4.59 19.07
N MET A 350 7.57 -3.49 18.45
CA MET A 350 7.47 -3.41 17.00
C MET A 350 8.86 -3.44 16.34
N TYR A 351 9.87 -2.76 16.89
CA TYR A 351 11.25 -2.87 16.42
C TYR A 351 11.73 -4.32 16.49
N GLU A 352 11.56 -4.96 17.63
CA GLU A 352 11.97 -6.36 17.80
C GLU A 352 11.21 -7.28 16.83
N GLY A 353 9.91 -7.08 16.69
CA GLY A 353 9.07 -7.84 15.77
C GLY A 353 9.50 -7.69 14.32
N VAL A 354 9.70 -6.46 13.86
CA VAL A 354 10.14 -6.17 12.50
C VAL A 354 11.54 -6.76 12.24
N LEU A 355 12.48 -6.62 13.18
CA LEU A 355 13.81 -7.21 13.04
C LEU A 355 13.78 -8.74 12.96
N ASN A 356 12.85 -9.39 13.64
CA ASN A 356 12.64 -10.83 13.51
C ASN A 356 12.06 -11.21 12.14
N VAL A 357 11.11 -10.42 11.62
CA VAL A 357 10.52 -10.65 10.29
C VAL A 357 11.55 -10.49 9.18
N ILE A 358 12.35 -9.43 9.20
CA ILE A 358 13.35 -9.16 8.16
C ILE A 358 14.64 -9.99 8.28
N SER A 359 14.75 -10.81 9.33
CA SER A 359 15.92 -11.68 9.54
C SER A 359 16.06 -12.68 8.41
N GLN A 360 17.21 -12.65 7.70
CA GLN A 360 17.52 -13.63 6.67
C GLN A 360 17.31 -15.07 7.13
N HIS A 361 17.77 -15.39 8.33
CA HIS A 361 17.63 -16.74 8.89
C HIS A 361 16.15 -17.12 9.02
N ASN A 362 15.35 -16.29 9.69
CA ASN A 362 13.94 -16.60 9.93
C ASN A 362 13.15 -16.69 8.62
N PHE A 363 13.35 -15.73 7.73
CA PHE A 363 12.68 -15.69 6.44
C PHE A 363 13.03 -16.92 5.58
N THR A 364 14.33 -17.23 5.47
CA THR A 364 14.78 -18.39 4.69
C THR A 364 14.25 -19.71 5.27
N GLN A 365 14.29 -19.89 6.60
CA GLN A 365 13.76 -21.10 7.24
C GLN A 365 12.24 -21.23 7.04
N PHE A 366 11.51 -20.14 7.13
CA PHE A 366 10.09 -20.10 6.81
C PHE A 366 9.83 -20.50 5.35
N MET A 367 10.56 -19.92 4.39
CA MET A 367 10.40 -20.25 2.96
C MET A 367 10.76 -21.71 2.66
N ILE A 368 11.76 -22.25 3.33
CA ILE A 368 12.07 -23.69 3.26
C ILE A 368 10.88 -24.54 3.75
N ALA A 369 10.21 -24.11 4.82
CA ALA A 369 9.04 -24.83 5.31
C ALA A 369 7.90 -24.81 4.27
N ILE A 370 7.56 -23.67 3.71
CA ILE A 370 6.49 -23.51 2.72
C ILE A 370 6.80 -24.27 1.41
N LYS A 371 8.01 -24.08 0.86
CA LYS A 371 8.42 -24.77 -0.39
C LYS A 371 8.49 -26.29 -0.22
N SER A 372 8.93 -26.76 0.94
CA SER A 372 8.96 -28.21 1.21
C SER A 372 7.58 -28.81 1.50
N ALA A 373 6.54 -28.00 1.68
CA ALA A 373 5.13 -28.44 1.66
C ALA A 373 4.55 -28.50 0.23
N GLY A 374 5.36 -28.23 -0.81
CA GLY A 374 4.97 -28.27 -2.22
C GLY A 374 4.60 -26.93 -2.84
N PHE A 375 4.55 -25.84 -2.07
CA PHE A 375 4.22 -24.50 -2.58
C PHE A 375 5.49 -23.81 -3.13
N ILE A 376 5.90 -24.18 -4.35
CA ILE A 376 7.17 -23.75 -4.96
C ILE A 376 7.02 -22.57 -5.91
N SER A 377 5.81 -22.08 -6.16
CA SER A 377 5.53 -20.98 -7.07
C SER A 377 4.41 -20.09 -6.50
N ASN A 378 4.47 -18.78 -6.74
CA ASN A 378 3.40 -17.85 -6.40
C ASN A 378 2.08 -18.15 -7.13
N LYS A 379 2.11 -18.86 -8.25
CA LYS A 379 0.90 -19.30 -8.97
C LYS A 379 0.03 -20.28 -8.18
N ILE A 380 0.59 -20.99 -7.21
CA ILE A 380 -0.14 -21.90 -6.33
C ILE A 380 -0.34 -21.34 -4.92
N VAL A 381 0.02 -20.08 -4.69
CA VAL A 381 -0.25 -19.34 -3.46
C VAL A 381 -1.48 -18.47 -3.66
N THR A 382 -2.55 -18.73 -2.92
CA THR A 382 -3.84 -18.03 -3.08
C THR A 382 -3.94 -16.72 -2.32
N SER A 383 -3.17 -16.57 -1.25
CA SER A 383 -3.32 -15.44 -0.35
C SER A 383 -2.09 -15.23 0.54
N ASN A 384 -1.59 -14.00 0.55
CA ASN A 384 -0.55 -13.59 1.50
C ASN A 384 -1.02 -13.72 2.94
N MET A 385 -2.32 -13.55 3.22
CA MET A 385 -2.85 -13.66 4.59
C MET A 385 -2.53 -15.01 5.25
N ALA A 386 -2.62 -16.11 4.48
CA ALA A 386 -2.26 -17.43 5.01
C ALA A 386 -0.75 -17.55 5.26
N LEU A 387 0.08 -16.93 4.41
CA LEU A 387 1.54 -16.86 4.59
C LEU A 387 1.91 -16.00 5.81
N ASP A 388 1.28 -14.82 5.99
CA ASP A 388 1.50 -13.92 7.12
C ASP A 388 1.28 -14.65 8.45
N PHE A 389 0.15 -15.37 8.55
CA PHE A 389 -0.14 -16.08 9.77
C PHE A 389 0.78 -17.29 9.98
N ALA A 390 1.10 -18.04 8.92
CA ALA A 390 2.06 -19.14 8.98
C ALA A 390 3.47 -18.64 9.35
N TYR A 391 3.87 -17.45 8.88
CA TYR A 391 5.13 -16.81 9.28
C TYR A 391 5.09 -16.39 10.76
N THR A 392 3.98 -15.85 11.22
CA THR A 392 3.76 -15.59 12.65
C THR A 392 3.92 -16.87 13.49
N ILE A 393 3.30 -17.99 13.06
CA ILE A 393 3.46 -19.30 13.70
C ILE A 393 4.94 -19.71 13.73
N HIS A 394 5.67 -19.55 12.63
CA HIS A 394 7.09 -19.86 12.58
C HIS A 394 7.87 -19.10 13.65
N LEU A 395 7.64 -17.77 13.74
CA LEU A 395 8.33 -16.93 14.72
C LEU A 395 7.95 -17.27 16.16
N LEU A 396 6.67 -17.56 16.43
CA LEU A 396 6.20 -17.99 17.76
C LEU A 396 6.85 -19.31 18.19
N LEU A 397 7.02 -20.23 17.26
CA LEU A 397 7.68 -21.53 17.54
C LEU A 397 9.17 -21.36 17.85
N GLN A 398 9.85 -20.32 17.30
CA GLN A 398 11.25 -20.06 17.67
C GLN A 398 11.41 -19.68 19.14
N GLU A 399 10.39 -19.06 19.74
CA GLU A 399 10.36 -18.63 21.14
C GLU A 399 9.69 -19.66 22.07
N SER A 400 9.30 -20.84 21.57
CA SER A 400 8.59 -21.87 22.30
C SER A 400 9.48 -23.05 22.67
N ASP A 401 9.01 -23.86 23.62
CA ASP A 401 9.66 -25.12 24.04
C ASP A 401 9.45 -26.27 23.03
N VAL A 402 8.77 -26.02 21.92
CA VAL A 402 8.54 -27.05 20.87
C VAL A 402 9.87 -27.48 20.27
N PRO A 403 10.15 -28.81 20.20
CA PRO A 403 11.38 -29.33 19.62
C PRO A 403 11.62 -28.81 18.20
N VAL A 404 12.85 -28.39 17.90
CA VAL A 404 13.23 -27.81 16.60
C VAL A 404 12.83 -28.73 15.45
N ALA A 405 12.98 -30.04 15.62
CA ALA A 405 12.62 -31.04 14.60
C ALA A 405 11.12 -31.04 14.21
N GLU A 406 10.24 -30.58 15.11
CA GLU A 406 8.79 -30.57 14.89
C GLU A 406 8.29 -29.24 14.31
N ARG A 407 9.00 -28.13 14.56
CA ARG A 407 8.57 -26.76 14.21
C ARG A 407 8.23 -26.62 12.73
N LYS A 408 9.08 -27.13 11.85
CA LYS A 408 8.85 -27.08 10.40
C LYS A 408 7.54 -27.76 10.02
N ARG A 409 7.26 -28.96 10.56
CA ARG A 409 6.05 -29.71 10.26
C ARG A 409 4.79 -29.01 10.76
N ILE A 410 4.85 -28.36 11.91
CA ILE A 410 3.75 -27.57 12.44
C ILE A 410 3.41 -26.39 11.52
N VAL A 411 4.43 -25.65 11.06
CA VAL A 411 4.24 -24.54 10.10
C VAL A 411 3.61 -25.04 8.79
N GLN A 412 4.11 -26.15 8.22
CA GLN A 412 3.57 -26.77 7.02
C GLN A 412 2.10 -27.13 7.17
N LYS A 413 1.77 -27.85 8.23
CA LYS A 413 0.39 -28.25 8.52
C LYS A 413 -0.54 -27.06 8.69
N TRP A 414 -0.10 -26.07 9.46
CA TRP A 414 -0.88 -24.85 9.67
C TRP A 414 -1.20 -24.14 8.33
N TYR A 415 -0.17 -23.97 7.49
CA TYR A 415 -0.34 -23.31 6.19
C TYR A 415 -1.28 -24.11 5.27
N VAL A 416 -1.04 -25.41 5.10
CA VAL A 416 -1.87 -26.29 4.28
C VAL A 416 -3.33 -26.27 4.73
N LEU A 417 -3.60 -26.41 6.03
CA LEU A 417 -4.95 -26.36 6.57
C LEU A 417 -5.61 -24.98 6.36
N SER A 418 -4.85 -23.91 6.53
CA SER A 418 -5.36 -22.55 6.32
C SER A 418 -5.78 -22.32 4.87
N VAL A 419 -4.99 -22.79 3.90
CA VAL A 419 -5.32 -22.71 2.47
C VAL A 419 -6.53 -23.61 2.16
N LEU A 420 -6.47 -24.88 2.56
CA LEU A 420 -7.48 -25.89 2.25
C LEU A 420 -8.88 -25.51 2.75
N THR A 421 -8.95 -24.79 3.86
CA THR A 421 -10.21 -24.37 4.50
C THR A 421 -10.61 -22.93 4.18
N GLY A 422 -9.78 -22.18 3.46
CA GLY A 422 -10.00 -20.76 3.22
C GLY A 422 -10.08 -19.94 4.51
N ARG A 423 -9.33 -20.33 5.56
CA ARG A 423 -9.47 -19.80 6.93
C ARG A 423 -9.37 -18.29 7.05
N TYR A 424 -8.56 -17.67 6.19
CA TYR A 424 -8.28 -16.22 6.21
C TYR A 424 -8.82 -15.48 4.98
N SER A 425 -9.81 -16.05 4.28
CA SER A 425 -10.32 -15.49 3.03
C SER A 425 -11.38 -14.41 3.20
N SER A 426 -12.30 -14.52 4.18
CA SER A 426 -13.46 -13.65 4.27
C SER A 426 -13.32 -12.48 5.26
N SER A 427 -12.62 -12.68 6.37
CA SER A 427 -12.43 -11.65 7.42
C SER A 427 -11.11 -11.89 8.14
N PRO A 428 -9.97 -11.68 7.45
CA PRO A 428 -8.66 -12.13 7.92
C PRO A 428 -8.30 -11.57 9.30
N GLU A 429 -8.46 -10.27 9.55
CA GLU A 429 -8.10 -9.68 10.85
C GLU A 429 -8.91 -10.26 12.03
N SER A 430 -10.19 -10.57 11.82
CA SER A 430 -11.03 -11.18 12.85
C SER A 430 -10.62 -12.64 13.12
N ALA A 431 -10.29 -13.38 12.05
CA ALA A 431 -9.78 -14.74 12.17
C ALA A 431 -8.41 -14.76 12.86
N PHE A 432 -7.50 -13.87 12.46
CA PHE A 432 -6.20 -13.70 13.12
C PHE A 432 -6.33 -13.38 14.61
N ALA A 433 -7.20 -12.41 14.95
CA ALA A 433 -7.40 -12.02 16.34
C ALA A 433 -7.94 -13.16 17.20
N ARG A 434 -8.82 -14.01 16.66
CA ARG A 434 -9.31 -15.19 17.34
C ARG A 434 -8.19 -16.23 17.53
N ASP A 435 -7.47 -16.51 16.45
CA ASP A 435 -6.46 -17.57 16.44
C ASP A 435 -5.25 -17.21 17.29
N ILE A 436 -4.76 -15.95 17.22
CA ILE A 436 -3.63 -15.52 18.05
C ILE A 436 -3.97 -15.54 19.54
N ARG A 437 -5.23 -15.21 19.92
CA ARG A 437 -5.69 -15.32 21.29
C ARG A 437 -5.68 -16.77 21.77
N GLN A 438 -6.26 -17.68 20.97
CA GLN A 438 -6.27 -19.11 21.33
C GLN A 438 -4.86 -19.69 21.41
N ILE A 439 -3.95 -19.29 20.50
CA ILE A 439 -2.55 -19.70 20.57
C ILE A 439 -1.87 -19.17 21.83
N THR A 440 -2.17 -17.95 22.24
CA THR A 440 -1.60 -17.36 23.46
C THR A 440 -2.09 -18.11 24.71
N GLU A 441 -3.32 -18.62 24.70
CA GLU A 441 -3.91 -19.34 25.82
C GLU A 441 -3.44 -20.80 25.92
N GLN A 442 -3.28 -21.51 24.79
CA GLN A 442 -3.04 -22.97 24.80
C GLN A 442 -1.79 -23.43 24.02
N GLY A 443 -1.13 -22.53 23.33
CA GLY A 443 0.04 -22.83 22.51
C GLY A 443 -0.30 -23.30 21.08
N VAL A 444 0.70 -23.17 20.18
CA VAL A 444 0.55 -23.53 18.76
C VAL A 444 0.20 -25.01 18.54
N PRO A 445 0.88 -25.99 19.17
CA PRO A 445 0.58 -27.41 18.93
C PRO A 445 -0.84 -27.81 19.32
N ALA A 446 -1.32 -27.33 20.47
CA ALA A 446 -2.66 -27.64 20.94
C ALA A 446 -3.74 -27.06 20.03
N MET A 447 -3.55 -25.81 19.59
CA MET A 447 -4.47 -25.16 18.64
C MET A 447 -4.48 -25.87 17.28
N LEU A 448 -3.30 -26.28 16.76
CA LEU A 448 -3.21 -27.02 15.50
C LEU A 448 -3.97 -28.34 15.61
N LYS A 449 -3.77 -29.10 16.72
CA LYS A 449 -4.49 -30.35 16.95
C LYS A 449 -5.99 -30.13 17.00
N ALA A 450 -6.47 -29.12 17.72
CA ALA A 450 -7.89 -28.79 17.76
C ALA A 450 -8.46 -28.46 16.36
N MET A 451 -7.68 -27.79 15.50
CA MET A 451 -8.07 -27.54 14.11
C MET A 451 -8.15 -28.84 13.29
N GLU A 452 -7.14 -29.71 13.41
CA GLU A 452 -7.14 -31.00 12.72
C GLU A 452 -8.36 -31.84 13.14
N ASP A 453 -8.62 -31.96 14.42
CA ASP A 453 -9.74 -32.75 14.98
C ASP A 453 -11.12 -32.19 14.55
N ALA A 454 -11.25 -30.87 14.43
CA ALA A 454 -12.49 -30.23 14.03
C ALA A 454 -12.77 -30.29 12.51
N ILE A 455 -11.74 -30.29 11.66
CA ILE A 455 -11.87 -30.13 10.22
C ILE A 455 -11.73 -31.46 9.48
N LEU A 456 -10.74 -32.29 9.84
CA LEU A 456 -10.33 -33.47 9.08
C LEU A 456 -11.20 -34.70 9.39
N SER A 457 -12.53 -34.54 9.32
CA SER A 457 -13.50 -35.64 9.47
C SER A 457 -13.55 -36.53 8.23
N GLU A 458 -14.11 -37.72 8.36
CA GLU A 458 -14.41 -38.62 7.24
C GLU A 458 -15.22 -37.92 6.13
N ASN A 459 -16.21 -37.12 6.51
CA ASN A 459 -17.03 -36.35 5.55
C ASN A 459 -16.22 -35.28 4.83
N PHE A 460 -15.23 -34.69 5.49
CA PHE A 460 -14.32 -33.75 4.84
C PHE A 460 -13.57 -34.41 3.67
N TRP A 461 -12.97 -35.57 3.92
CA TRP A 461 -12.19 -36.28 2.89
C TRP A 461 -13.05 -36.92 1.81
N ASN A 462 -14.16 -37.53 2.18
CA ASN A 462 -14.97 -38.34 1.26
C ASN A 462 -16.01 -37.52 0.49
N ILE A 463 -16.38 -36.33 0.97
CA ILE A 463 -17.42 -35.50 0.36
C ILE A 463 -16.89 -34.11 -0.01
N ALA A 464 -16.40 -33.34 0.95
CA ALA A 464 -16.06 -31.94 0.71
C ALA A 464 -14.87 -31.78 -0.25
N VAL A 465 -13.80 -32.54 -0.07
CA VAL A 465 -12.61 -32.49 -0.94
C VAL A 465 -12.93 -32.90 -2.39
N PRO A 466 -13.61 -34.06 -2.67
CA PRO A 466 -14.01 -34.41 -4.02
C PRO A 466 -14.93 -33.40 -4.70
N GLN A 467 -15.90 -32.84 -3.97
CA GLN A 467 -16.79 -31.80 -4.47
C GLN A 467 -16.01 -30.53 -4.87
N ASN A 468 -15.07 -30.10 -4.02
CA ASN A 468 -14.24 -28.95 -4.32
C ASN A 468 -13.28 -29.17 -5.50
N LEU A 469 -12.78 -30.38 -5.67
CA LEU A 469 -11.91 -30.75 -6.82
C LEU A 469 -12.69 -30.88 -8.14
N SER A 470 -14.02 -31.08 -8.09
CA SER A 470 -14.85 -31.14 -9.29
C SER A 470 -15.12 -29.77 -9.92
N VAL A 471 -14.75 -28.69 -9.27
CA VAL A 471 -14.93 -27.31 -9.78
C VAL A 471 -13.85 -27.01 -10.83
N THR A 472 -14.24 -26.39 -11.94
CA THR A 472 -13.37 -26.09 -13.07
C THR A 472 -12.40 -24.93 -12.85
N SER A 473 -12.49 -24.22 -11.72
CA SER A 473 -11.63 -23.07 -11.41
C SER A 473 -10.22 -23.53 -11.01
N THR A 474 -9.23 -23.10 -11.77
CA THR A 474 -7.81 -23.34 -11.49
C THR A 474 -7.31 -22.59 -10.25
N ASN A 475 -8.06 -21.60 -9.76
CA ASN A 475 -7.76 -20.85 -8.53
C ASN A 475 -8.46 -21.43 -7.30
N ASN A 476 -9.06 -22.62 -7.40
CA ASN A 476 -9.69 -23.28 -6.25
C ASN A 476 -8.63 -23.67 -5.21
N PRO A 477 -8.75 -23.27 -3.94
CA PRO A 477 -7.77 -23.58 -2.92
C PRO A 477 -7.49 -25.08 -2.75
N THR A 478 -8.54 -25.92 -2.82
CA THR A 478 -8.40 -27.39 -2.73
C THR A 478 -7.59 -27.93 -3.89
N TYR A 479 -7.81 -27.42 -5.11
CA TYR A 479 -7.05 -27.82 -6.29
C TYR A 479 -5.57 -27.40 -6.17
N LEU A 480 -5.29 -26.21 -5.65
CA LEU A 480 -3.92 -25.74 -5.47
C LEU A 480 -3.18 -26.54 -4.38
N VAL A 481 -3.87 -26.94 -3.30
CA VAL A 481 -3.31 -27.87 -2.31
C VAL A 481 -3.06 -29.24 -2.92
N TYR A 482 -3.95 -29.72 -3.80
CA TYR A 482 -3.72 -30.95 -4.55
C TYR A 482 -2.47 -30.87 -5.43
N LEU A 483 -2.28 -29.78 -6.18
CA LEU A 483 -1.05 -29.57 -6.95
C LEU A 483 0.20 -29.54 -6.07
N ALA A 484 0.12 -28.83 -4.93
CA ALA A 484 1.21 -28.80 -3.97
C ALA A 484 1.52 -30.20 -3.41
N SER A 485 0.51 -31.05 -3.20
CA SER A 485 0.72 -32.43 -2.74
C SER A 485 1.46 -33.28 -3.79
N GLN A 486 1.16 -33.11 -5.08
CA GLN A 486 1.89 -33.80 -6.15
C GLN A 486 3.38 -33.38 -6.18
N VAL A 487 3.65 -32.09 -5.96
CA VAL A 487 5.03 -31.59 -5.81
C VAL A 487 5.70 -32.16 -4.57
N TYR A 488 4.97 -32.23 -3.46
CA TYR A 488 5.47 -32.78 -2.19
C TYR A 488 5.85 -34.26 -2.30
N PHE A 489 5.02 -35.06 -2.97
CA PHE A 489 5.24 -36.50 -3.17
C PHE A 489 6.17 -36.82 -4.34
N ASN A 490 6.66 -35.82 -5.09
CA ASN A 490 7.45 -36.02 -6.31
C ASN A 490 6.73 -36.85 -7.37
N ASP A 491 5.42 -36.64 -7.52
CA ASP A 491 4.63 -37.33 -8.51
C ASP A 491 5.14 -37.10 -9.91
N ILE A 492 5.14 -38.15 -10.74
CA ILE A 492 5.51 -38.08 -12.16
C ILE A 492 4.36 -37.47 -12.95
N SER A 493 4.66 -36.56 -13.87
CA SER A 493 3.67 -35.95 -14.76
C SER A 493 2.96 -36.99 -15.60
N LEU A 494 1.64 -36.84 -15.77
CA LEU A 494 0.81 -37.72 -16.60
C LEU A 494 1.28 -37.79 -18.09
N LEU A 495 1.98 -36.77 -18.55
CA LEU A 495 2.44 -36.66 -19.94
C LEU A 495 3.91 -37.05 -20.12
N SER A 496 4.56 -37.57 -19.09
CA SER A 496 5.97 -37.95 -19.13
C SER A 496 6.22 -39.22 -18.31
N THR A 497 7.23 -39.99 -18.69
CA THR A 497 7.66 -41.15 -17.91
C THR A 497 8.75 -40.83 -16.89
N ASN A 498 9.39 -39.65 -17.00
CA ASN A 498 10.59 -39.31 -16.23
C ASN A 498 10.58 -37.92 -15.63
N ILE A 499 9.63 -37.06 -16.00
CA ILE A 499 9.57 -35.67 -15.51
C ILE A 499 8.57 -35.57 -14.38
N THR A 500 9.02 -35.07 -13.21
CA THR A 500 8.12 -34.85 -12.08
C THR A 500 7.29 -33.58 -12.28
N VAL A 501 6.14 -33.48 -11.58
CA VAL A 501 5.32 -32.27 -11.55
C VAL A 501 6.13 -31.06 -11.07
N ARG A 502 7.08 -31.28 -10.16
CA ARG A 502 7.98 -30.25 -9.65
C ARG A 502 8.88 -29.68 -10.76
N GLU A 503 9.46 -30.53 -11.59
CA GLU A 503 10.33 -30.10 -12.72
C GLU A 503 9.56 -29.36 -13.79
N LEU A 504 8.32 -29.77 -14.10
CA LEU A 504 7.45 -29.07 -15.03
C LEU A 504 7.12 -27.66 -14.52
N SER A 505 6.85 -27.51 -13.24
CA SER A 505 6.59 -26.20 -12.64
C SER A 505 7.79 -25.26 -12.73
N LEU A 506 9.02 -25.81 -12.63
CA LEU A 506 10.26 -25.04 -12.79
C LEU A 506 10.52 -24.64 -14.26
N ILE A 507 10.18 -25.49 -15.22
CA ILE A 507 10.34 -25.21 -16.67
C ILE A 507 9.41 -24.06 -17.10
N HIS A 508 8.18 -24.02 -16.60
CA HIS A 508 7.24 -22.92 -16.92
C HIS A 508 7.52 -21.60 -16.21
N ILE A 509 8.41 -21.58 -15.21
CA ILE A 509 8.87 -20.35 -14.53
C ILE A 509 10.03 -19.70 -15.31
N SER A 510 10.76 -20.45 -16.14
CA SER A 510 11.94 -19.98 -16.88
C SER A 510 11.63 -19.42 -18.27
N GLU A 511 10.40 -19.47 -18.74
CA GLU A 511 10.02 -18.82 -20.01
C GLU A 511 9.46 -17.41 -19.74
N PRO A 512 10.01 -16.39 -20.43
CA PRO A 512 9.63 -14.98 -20.24
C PRO A 512 8.22 -14.64 -20.76
#